data_5757f0509addaa19a46d462931af00f9
#
_entry.id   5757f0509addaa19a46d462931af00f9
#
_cell.length_a   1.000
_cell.length_b   1.000
_cell.length_c   1.000
_cell.angle_alpha   90.00
_cell.angle_beta   90.00
_cell.angle_gamma   90.00
#
_symmetry.space_group_name_H-M   'P 1'
#
loop_
_entity.id
_entity.type
_entity.pdbx_description
1 polymer ?
#
loop_
_entity_poly.entity_id
_entity_poly.type
_entity_poly.pdbx_seq_one_letter_code
_entity_poly.pdbx_strand_id
1 'polypeptide(L)'
;MQSLGINGYRPLTGEMDNMKIKKNANKDRVSPEWDNLKIDYIKRFIDLTKDSKLVFVFSPIWYGMDESQYSIIKSICKEKNIPFYDYANNPKYVHNNKYFKDGSHMNNIGAEEFTKDLMEEMRRDKLI
;
A
#
# COMPACT_ATOMS: atom_id res chain seq x y z
N MET A 1 14.77 -2.53 -26.09
CA MET A 1 14.78 -3.58 -25.06
C MET A 1 14.67 -2.93 -23.69
N GLN A 2 13.54 -3.07 -23.00
CA GLN A 2 13.42 -2.58 -21.64
C GLN A 2 14.21 -3.55 -20.73
N SER A 3 15.18 -3.03 -19.97
CA SER A 3 15.92 -3.84 -19.02
C SER A 3 14.94 -4.39 -17.96
N LEU A 4 14.88 -5.71 -17.86
CA LEU A 4 14.26 -6.37 -16.72
C LEU A 4 15.03 -5.89 -15.47
N GLY A 5 14.33 -5.36 -14.47
CA GLY A 5 14.96 -4.87 -13.24
C GLY A 5 15.72 -5.98 -12.51
N ILE A 6 16.58 -5.59 -11.56
CA ILE A 6 17.37 -6.54 -10.77
C ILE A 6 16.41 -7.34 -9.88
N ASN A 7 16.38 -8.66 -10.04
CA ASN A 7 15.53 -9.58 -9.27
C ASN A 7 14.03 -9.20 -9.27
N GLY A 8 13.53 -8.72 -10.41
CA GLY A 8 12.13 -8.31 -10.53
C GLY A 8 11.83 -6.88 -10.04
N TYR A 9 12.78 -6.19 -9.43
CA TYR A 9 12.62 -4.80 -9.03
C TYR A 9 12.94 -3.86 -10.20
N ARG A 10 11.98 -3.00 -10.56
CA ARG A 10 12.15 -1.95 -11.56
C ARG A 10 12.00 -0.58 -10.89
N PRO A 11 13.11 0.15 -10.66
CA PRO A 11 13.03 1.46 -10.04
C PRO A 11 12.31 2.46 -10.96
N LEU A 12 11.41 3.24 -10.40
CA LEU A 12 10.82 4.40 -11.02
C LEU A 12 11.58 5.64 -10.58
N THR A 13 12.12 6.40 -11.52
CA THR A 13 12.90 7.60 -11.24
C THR A 13 12.12 8.88 -11.50
N GLY A 14 12.49 9.96 -10.82
CA GLY A 14 11.91 11.29 -10.92
C GLY A 14 10.81 11.54 -9.91
N GLU A 15 10.56 12.81 -9.67
CA GLU A 15 9.53 13.30 -8.76
C GLU A 15 8.23 13.56 -9.52
N MET A 16 7.15 13.59 -8.76
CA MET A 16 5.83 13.91 -9.28
C MET A 16 5.76 15.39 -9.64
N ASP A 17 5.32 15.69 -10.87
CA ASP A 17 5.07 17.04 -11.33
C ASP A 17 3.66 17.49 -10.93
N ASN A 18 3.57 18.60 -10.19
CA ASN A 18 2.29 19.19 -9.77
C ASN A 18 1.35 19.53 -10.95
N MET A 19 1.90 19.80 -12.14
CA MET A 19 1.08 20.08 -13.32
C MET A 19 0.36 18.84 -13.87
N LYS A 20 0.82 17.65 -13.52
CA LYS A 20 0.19 16.36 -13.90
C LYS A 20 -0.90 15.91 -12.92
N ILE A 21 -1.07 16.61 -11.80
CA ILE A 21 -2.14 16.32 -10.86
C ILE A 21 -3.44 16.76 -11.50
N LYS A 22 -4.15 15.84 -12.14
CA LYS A 22 -5.50 16.11 -12.62
C LYS A 22 -6.39 16.45 -11.43
N LYS A 23 -6.85 17.70 -11.34
CA LYS A 23 -7.74 18.20 -10.28
C LYS A 23 -9.02 17.38 -10.07
N ASN A 24 -9.31 16.43 -10.96
CA ASN A 24 -10.55 15.66 -10.99
C ASN A 24 -10.41 14.22 -10.48
N ALA A 25 -9.25 13.78 -10.00
CA ALA A 25 -9.08 12.38 -9.60
C ALA A 25 -9.86 11.97 -8.32
N ASN A 26 -10.44 12.93 -7.60
CA ASN A 26 -11.15 12.65 -6.35
C ASN A 26 -12.67 12.73 -6.44
N LYS A 27 -13.26 13.18 -7.56
CA LYS A 27 -14.71 13.40 -7.60
C LYS A 27 -15.55 12.16 -7.87
N ASP A 28 -14.97 11.09 -8.43
CA ASP A 28 -15.71 9.91 -8.87
C ASP A 28 -15.18 8.59 -8.27
N ARG A 29 -14.45 8.63 -7.16
CA ARG A 29 -14.11 7.41 -6.45
C ARG A 29 -15.33 6.95 -5.64
N VAL A 30 -16.23 6.28 -6.32
CA VAL A 30 -17.23 5.44 -5.67
C VAL A 30 -16.48 4.49 -4.75
N SER A 31 -16.85 4.47 -3.48
CA SER A 31 -16.33 3.47 -2.54
C SER A 31 -16.51 2.09 -3.19
N PRO A 32 -15.44 1.30 -3.37
CA PRO A 32 -15.60 -0.01 -3.99
C PRO A 32 -16.56 -0.81 -3.12
N GLU A 33 -17.68 -1.21 -3.68
CA GLU A 33 -18.51 -2.21 -3.05
C GLU A 33 -17.68 -3.48 -2.93
N TRP A 34 -17.37 -3.86 -1.69
CA TRP A 34 -16.75 -5.12 -1.41
C TRP A 34 -17.78 -6.22 -1.65
N ASP A 35 -17.68 -6.87 -2.82
CA ASP A 35 -18.51 -8.03 -3.06
C ASP A 35 -18.05 -9.24 -2.22
N ASN A 36 -18.99 -10.11 -1.89
CA ASN A 36 -18.72 -11.30 -1.09
C ASN A 36 -17.64 -12.19 -1.70
N LEU A 37 -17.51 -12.20 -3.03
CA LEU A 37 -16.51 -13.01 -3.73
C LEU A 37 -15.08 -12.55 -3.39
N LYS A 38 -14.83 -11.24 -3.37
CA LYS A 38 -13.51 -10.69 -2.98
C LYS A 38 -13.17 -10.99 -1.53
N ILE A 39 -14.17 -10.87 -0.65
CA ILE A 39 -14.02 -11.19 0.78
C ILE A 39 -13.69 -12.68 0.95
N ASP A 40 -14.38 -13.57 0.24
CA ASP A 40 -14.14 -15.00 0.28
C ASP A 40 -12.75 -15.37 -0.23
N TYR A 41 -12.27 -14.73 -1.29
CA TYR A 41 -10.90 -14.94 -1.78
C TYR A 41 -9.84 -14.51 -0.75
N ILE A 42 -10.03 -13.38 -0.08
CA ILE A 42 -9.11 -12.94 0.98
C ILE A 42 -9.10 -13.96 2.13
N LYS A 43 -10.25 -14.42 2.59
CA LYS A 43 -10.36 -15.42 3.66
C LYS A 43 -9.68 -16.73 3.26
N ARG A 44 -9.94 -17.21 2.05
CA ARG A 44 -9.28 -18.42 1.52
C ARG A 44 -7.77 -18.25 1.41
N PHE A 45 -7.27 -17.11 0.96
CA PHE A 45 -5.84 -16.82 0.92
C PHE A 45 -5.23 -16.90 2.33
N ILE A 46 -5.86 -16.29 3.32
CA ILE A 46 -5.43 -16.35 4.72
C ILE A 46 -5.38 -17.79 5.22
N ASP A 47 -6.42 -18.59 4.95
CA ASP A 47 -6.48 -20.00 5.36
C ASP A 47 -5.39 -20.85 4.69
N LEU A 48 -5.10 -20.61 3.42
CA LEU A 48 -4.05 -21.30 2.68
C LEU A 48 -2.63 -20.94 3.19
N THR A 49 -2.46 -19.78 3.78
CA THR A 49 -1.17 -19.27 4.28
C THR A 49 -1.02 -19.38 5.80
N LYS A 50 -1.91 -20.12 6.47
CA LYS A 50 -1.95 -20.27 7.94
C LYS A 50 -0.64 -20.73 8.58
N ASP A 51 0.18 -21.50 7.85
CA ASP A 51 1.47 -22.01 8.30
C ASP A 51 2.63 -21.01 8.03
N SER A 52 2.31 -19.84 7.50
CA SER A 52 3.26 -18.77 7.22
C SER A 52 3.06 -17.59 8.16
N LYS A 53 4.10 -16.78 8.38
CA LYS A 53 3.95 -15.48 9.00
C LYS A 53 3.35 -14.50 8.00
N LEU A 54 2.05 -14.27 8.09
CA LEU A 54 1.33 -13.36 7.20
C LEU A 54 1.23 -11.97 7.83
N VAL A 55 1.53 -10.94 7.07
CA VAL A 55 1.28 -9.55 7.41
C VAL A 55 0.59 -8.87 6.24
N PHE A 56 -0.32 -7.95 6.53
CA PHE A 56 -0.92 -7.08 5.53
C PHE A 56 -0.31 -5.70 5.63
N VAL A 57 -0.01 -5.12 4.49
CA VAL A 57 0.54 -3.77 4.41
C VAL A 57 -0.27 -2.98 3.41
N PHE A 58 -0.75 -1.83 3.82
CA PHE A 58 -1.31 -0.85 2.90
C PHE A 58 -0.24 0.21 2.62
N SER A 59 0.30 0.18 1.40
CA SER A 59 1.37 1.10 1.01
C SER A 59 0.86 2.55 0.87
N PRO A 60 1.72 3.55 1.03
CA PRO A 60 1.33 4.94 0.79
C PRO A 60 0.91 5.16 -0.66
N ILE A 61 -0.08 6.02 -0.85
CA ILE A 61 -0.43 6.61 -2.15
C ILE A 61 -0.46 8.13 -2.01
N TRP A 62 -0.12 8.85 -3.07
CA TRP A 62 0.02 10.30 -3.00
C TRP A 62 -1.24 11.02 -2.52
N TYR A 63 -2.42 10.57 -2.99
CA TYR A 63 -3.71 11.18 -2.62
C TYR A 63 -4.20 10.82 -1.22
N GLY A 64 -3.56 9.87 -0.54
CA GLY A 64 -4.20 9.18 0.58
C GLY A 64 -5.35 8.29 0.12
N MET A 65 -6.05 7.66 1.06
CA MET A 65 -7.20 6.81 0.78
C MET A 65 -8.25 6.96 1.87
N ASP A 66 -9.53 6.98 1.48
CA ASP A 66 -10.62 6.91 2.45
C ASP A 66 -10.61 5.55 3.16
N GLU A 67 -10.60 5.57 4.49
CA GLU A 67 -10.51 4.34 5.30
C GLU A 67 -11.68 3.38 5.05
N SER A 68 -12.85 3.88 4.65
CA SER A 68 -14.00 3.06 4.27
C SER A 68 -13.67 2.07 3.13
N GLN A 69 -12.71 2.41 2.28
CA GLN A 69 -12.31 1.59 1.15
C GLN A 69 -11.54 0.33 1.54
N TYR A 70 -10.96 0.25 2.74
CA TYR A 70 -10.18 -0.90 3.18
C TYR A 70 -10.47 -1.34 4.62
N SER A 71 -11.45 -0.73 5.28
CA SER A 71 -11.86 -1.06 6.65
C SER A 71 -12.25 -2.53 6.82
N ILE A 72 -12.85 -3.15 5.80
CA ILE A 72 -13.19 -4.58 5.83
C ILE A 72 -11.95 -5.47 5.95
N ILE A 73 -10.86 -5.12 5.27
CA ILE A 73 -9.59 -5.86 5.34
C ILE A 73 -8.98 -5.70 6.73
N LYS A 74 -8.99 -4.49 7.28
CA LYS A 74 -8.54 -4.23 8.66
C LYS A 74 -9.33 -5.07 9.67
N SER A 75 -10.64 -5.16 9.50
CA SER A 75 -11.52 -5.97 10.36
C SER A 75 -11.20 -7.47 10.26
N ILE A 76 -10.98 -7.99 9.07
CA ILE A 76 -10.58 -9.40 8.86
C ILE A 76 -9.22 -9.67 9.50
N CYS A 77 -8.25 -8.79 9.30
CA CYS A 77 -6.92 -8.92 9.92
C CYS A 77 -7.01 -8.93 11.45
N LYS A 78 -7.82 -8.04 12.02
CA LYS A 78 -8.07 -7.99 13.47
C LYS A 78 -8.71 -9.28 13.99
N GLU A 79 -9.75 -9.78 13.32
CA GLU A 79 -10.43 -11.04 13.66
C GLU A 79 -9.48 -12.24 13.64
N LYS A 80 -8.58 -12.27 12.65
CA LYS A 80 -7.64 -13.37 12.43
C LYS A 80 -6.29 -13.20 13.14
N ASN A 81 -6.11 -12.14 13.94
CA ASN A 81 -4.86 -11.76 14.60
C ASN A 81 -3.67 -11.63 13.62
N ILE A 82 -3.93 -11.07 12.44
CA ILE A 82 -2.91 -10.80 11.42
C ILE A 82 -2.45 -9.34 11.58
N PRO A 83 -1.14 -9.07 11.70
CA PRO A 83 -0.63 -7.71 11.72
C PRO A 83 -1.02 -6.94 10.45
N PHE A 84 -1.48 -5.72 10.63
CA PHE A 84 -1.87 -4.82 9.55
C PHE A 84 -1.14 -3.49 9.69
N TYR A 85 -0.28 -3.17 8.72
CA TYR A 85 0.47 -1.91 8.67
C TYR A 85 -0.21 -0.94 7.70
N ASP A 86 -0.78 0.12 8.25
CA ASP A 86 -1.54 1.11 7.50
C ASP A 86 -0.71 2.37 7.23
N TYR A 87 -0.18 2.46 6.02
CA TYR A 87 0.54 3.63 5.55
C TYR A 87 -0.25 4.46 4.53
N ALA A 88 -1.51 4.09 4.23
CA ALA A 88 -2.31 4.76 3.20
C ALA A 88 -2.38 6.28 3.36
N ASN A 89 -2.51 6.72 4.62
CA ASN A 89 -2.64 8.14 4.99
C ASN A 89 -1.48 8.66 5.84
N ASN A 90 -0.32 7.98 5.81
CA ASN A 90 0.83 8.41 6.59
C ASN A 90 1.30 9.79 6.13
N PRO A 91 1.36 10.80 7.04
CA PRO A 91 1.65 12.19 6.69
C PRO A 91 3.07 12.41 6.16
N LYS A 92 4.00 11.49 6.38
CA LYS A 92 5.34 11.53 5.79
C LYS A 92 5.28 11.43 4.26
N TYR A 93 4.32 10.68 3.75
CA TYR A 93 4.23 10.31 2.34
C TYR A 93 3.14 11.05 1.58
N VAL A 94 1.93 11.15 2.15
CA VAL A 94 0.78 11.75 1.48
C VAL A 94 1.08 13.19 1.05
N HIS A 95 0.74 13.52 -0.20
CA HIS A 95 1.01 14.81 -0.87
C HIS A 95 2.49 15.23 -0.94
N ASN A 96 3.42 14.29 -0.75
CA ASN A 96 4.85 14.56 -0.84
C ASN A 96 5.43 14.10 -2.19
N ASN A 97 5.57 15.03 -3.12
CA ASN A 97 6.03 14.77 -4.49
C ASN A 97 7.40 14.09 -4.57
N LYS A 98 8.27 14.33 -3.57
CA LYS A 98 9.61 13.74 -3.49
C LYS A 98 9.59 12.21 -3.56
N TYR A 99 8.54 11.58 -3.04
CA TYR A 99 8.44 10.13 -2.89
C TYR A 99 7.64 9.45 -3.99
N PHE A 100 7.06 10.19 -4.92
CA PHE A 100 6.16 9.64 -5.91
C PHE A 100 6.57 9.96 -7.34
N LYS A 101 6.30 9.02 -8.23
CA LYS A 101 6.38 9.19 -9.68
C LYS A 101 5.08 9.74 -10.26
N ASP A 102 3.97 9.28 -9.71
CA ASP A 102 2.60 9.72 -10.01
C ASP A 102 1.70 9.48 -8.79
N GLY A 103 0.41 9.73 -8.90
CA GLY A 103 -0.53 9.64 -7.78
C GLY A 103 -0.64 8.26 -7.10
N SER A 104 -0.20 7.20 -7.76
CA SER A 104 -0.36 5.81 -7.30
C SER A 104 0.97 5.07 -7.12
N HIS A 105 2.05 5.55 -7.73
CA HIS A 105 3.33 4.86 -7.74
C HIS A 105 4.41 5.67 -7.04
N MET A 106 5.00 5.09 -6.01
CA MET A 106 6.22 5.63 -5.41
C MET A 106 7.38 5.58 -6.41
N ASN A 107 8.24 6.60 -6.36
CA ASN A 107 9.54 6.53 -7.04
C ASN A 107 10.53 5.67 -6.22
N ASN A 108 11.75 5.49 -6.72
CA ASN A 108 12.76 4.69 -6.04
C ASN A 108 13.11 5.23 -4.64
N ILE A 109 13.15 6.55 -4.45
CA ILE A 109 13.42 7.18 -3.15
C ILE A 109 12.30 6.88 -2.17
N GLY A 110 11.05 7.04 -2.60
CA GLY A 110 9.88 6.76 -1.77
C GLY A 110 9.78 5.28 -1.40
N ALA A 111 9.99 4.39 -2.35
CA ALA A 111 9.96 2.95 -2.11
C ALA A 111 11.05 2.51 -1.11
N GLU A 112 12.26 3.08 -1.21
CA GLU A 112 13.34 2.80 -0.27
C GLU A 112 13.02 3.31 1.14
N GLU A 113 12.56 4.54 1.27
CA GLU A 113 12.18 5.12 2.57
C GLU A 113 11.01 4.36 3.22
N PHE A 114 9.98 4.05 2.44
CA PHE A 114 8.84 3.27 2.92
C PHE A 114 9.27 1.87 3.40
N THR A 115 10.15 1.21 2.66
CA THR A 115 10.67 -0.11 3.05
C THR A 115 11.43 -0.03 4.38
N LYS A 116 12.26 1.01 4.58
CA LYS A 116 12.95 1.22 5.85
C LYS A 116 11.99 1.41 7.01
N ASP A 117 11.02 2.32 6.87
CA ASP A 117 10.02 2.58 7.90
C ASP A 117 9.25 1.31 8.28
N LEU A 118 8.78 0.56 7.29
CA LEU A 118 8.05 -0.68 7.51
C LEU A 118 8.91 -1.74 8.22
N MET A 119 10.17 -1.91 7.79
CA MET A 119 11.08 -2.87 8.40
C MET A 119 11.42 -2.52 9.84
N GLU A 120 11.58 -1.23 10.16
CA GLU A 120 11.81 -0.77 11.54
C GLU A 120 10.59 -1.05 12.43
N GLU A 121 9.39 -0.82 11.92
CA GLU A 121 8.14 -1.12 12.62
C GLU A 121 7.98 -2.62 12.87
N MET A 122 8.21 -3.45 11.85
CA MET A 122 8.15 -4.91 11.98
C MET A 122 9.19 -5.47 12.96
N ARG A 123 10.41 -4.88 13.03
CA ARG A 123 11.42 -5.25 14.04
C ARG A 123 10.97 -4.88 15.44
N ARG A 124 10.43 -3.67 15.63
CA ARG A 124 9.88 -3.23 16.91
C ARG A 124 8.78 -4.18 17.40
N ASP A 125 7.95 -4.66 16.48
CA ASP A 125 6.87 -5.61 16.75
C ASP A 125 7.34 -7.07 16.83
N LYS A 126 8.66 -7.32 16.69
CA LYS A 126 9.30 -8.64 16.74
C LYS A 126 8.78 -9.64 15.70
N LEU A 127 8.39 -9.14 14.54
CA LEU A 127 7.95 -9.97 13.41
C LEU A 127 9.12 -10.46 12.57
N ILE A 128 10.20 -9.69 12.56
CA ILE A 128 11.45 -9.99 11.86
C ILE A 128 12.64 -9.69 12.76
#